data_85640f348ac6fb62efa2160852e4c2a7
#
_entry.id   85640f348ac6fb62efa2160852e4c2a7
#
_cell.length_a   1.000
_cell.length_b   1.000
_cell.length_c   1.000
_cell.angle_alpha   90.00
_cell.angle_beta   90.00
_cell.angle_gamma   90.00
#
_symmetry.space_group_name_H-M   'P 1'
#
loop_
_entity.id
_entity.type
_entity.pdbx_description
1 polymer ?
#
loop_
_entity_poly.entity_id
_entity_poly.type
_entity_poly.pdbx_seq_one_letter_code
_entity_poly.pdbx_strand_id
1 'polypeptide(L)'
;MSRTQRSAWSVANGLVFTLVSLSIGVVATPLLLSWLGSERFGTYRVLLDWLGYISLFEFGIGGALLARLAVAVGRNDVPATRRLIASGLHVYFGVTLAMVISGIAWVTFLPRLISTSTISNTELRNAALIMLTLVLLTPLSVFRVLAEARQRSYIINMALTVQSVLITGLMLLTAWIGWRLIGQAFALVIVQVFTTLFLIWDGIRVYRGLRLEQSNRETVKDIWSLNWPTFILNLSGRTGLLTDNIIIGWVLGPAAVTGFFLTQRLATIALNQMQYIGNATWAGLVELHVQGESETFRTRLLELTKLVSGLSLCLLGPIAAYNFYFIERWVGALNYAGGAVSLIACINVWLWGIFSLWGWPVSGTGNVRRLAPYATAFTLVNVTISIVGAILLGLIGPLLGTLVAFVTINMWALPRVLNRLFGLSPWQLWRAALAPLVWGVPYVTLTYVVARSHSLQGWFGLILEMMMAGMVGLALWWTFSLSRSDRAIWLARVRSALGR
;
A
#
# COMPACT_ATOMS: atom_id res chain seq x y z
N MET A 1 3.16 28.31 -12.08
CA MET A 1 2.62 27.90 -10.78
C MET A 1 3.71 27.99 -9.73
N SER A 2 3.42 28.58 -8.56
CA SER A 2 4.33 28.60 -7.40
C SER A 2 4.53 27.19 -6.81
N ARG A 3 5.57 27.00 -5.98
CA ARG A 3 5.81 25.71 -5.30
C ARG A 3 4.61 25.30 -4.41
N THR A 4 4.06 26.26 -3.66
CA THR A 4 2.88 26.05 -2.81
C THR A 4 1.65 25.63 -3.61
N GLN A 5 1.39 26.27 -4.75
CA GLN A 5 0.29 25.88 -5.64
C GLN A 5 0.46 24.46 -6.17
N ARG A 6 1.68 24.06 -6.58
CA ARG A 6 1.95 22.68 -7.05
C ARG A 6 1.71 21.65 -5.95
N SER A 7 2.12 21.93 -4.71
CA SER A 7 1.88 21.05 -3.58
C SER A 7 0.38 20.92 -3.27
N ALA A 8 -0.37 22.02 -3.25
CA ALA A 8 -1.81 22.02 -3.04
C ALA A 8 -2.55 21.22 -4.15
N TRP A 9 -2.19 21.43 -5.41
CA TRP A 9 -2.72 20.65 -6.54
C TRP A 9 -2.37 19.17 -6.47
N SER A 10 -1.16 18.82 -6.00
CA SER A 10 -0.77 17.41 -5.82
C SER A 10 -1.62 16.71 -4.77
N VAL A 11 -1.89 17.38 -3.65
CA VAL A 11 -2.77 16.84 -2.59
C VAL A 11 -4.21 16.70 -3.10
N ALA A 12 -4.77 17.73 -3.73
CA ALA A 12 -6.12 17.72 -4.26
C ALA A 12 -6.31 16.58 -5.30
N ASN A 13 -5.39 16.46 -6.26
CA ASN A 13 -5.44 15.39 -7.26
C ASN A 13 -5.21 14.00 -6.65
N GLY A 14 -4.41 13.88 -5.59
CA GLY A 14 -4.25 12.62 -4.85
C GLY A 14 -5.54 12.18 -4.16
N LEU A 15 -6.29 13.11 -3.57
CA LEU A 15 -7.61 12.83 -3.00
C LEU A 15 -8.62 12.44 -4.08
N VAL A 16 -8.66 13.17 -5.19
CA VAL A 16 -9.53 12.83 -6.34
C VAL A 16 -9.21 11.43 -6.86
N PHE A 17 -7.94 11.10 -7.05
CA PHE A 17 -7.51 9.75 -7.44
C PHE A 17 -8.02 8.69 -6.48
N THR A 18 -7.87 8.90 -5.18
CA THR A 18 -8.31 7.94 -4.16
C THR A 18 -9.83 7.75 -4.20
N LEU A 19 -10.60 8.84 -4.23
CA LEU A 19 -12.06 8.79 -4.27
C LEU A 19 -12.56 8.11 -5.54
N VAL A 20 -12.05 8.49 -6.70
CA VAL A 20 -12.43 7.92 -8.00
C VAL A 20 -12.09 6.42 -8.03
N SER A 21 -10.88 6.02 -7.64
CA SER A 21 -10.44 4.62 -7.65
C SER A 21 -11.27 3.75 -6.70
N LEU A 22 -11.63 4.28 -5.51
CA LEU A 22 -12.48 3.56 -4.56
C LEU A 22 -13.90 3.40 -5.10
N SER A 23 -14.52 4.48 -5.59
CA SER A 23 -15.90 4.46 -6.12
C SER A 23 -16.02 3.51 -7.31
N ILE A 24 -15.09 3.60 -8.26
CA ILE A 24 -15.06 2.72 -9.43
C ILE A 24 -14.83 1.27 -9.00
N GLY A 25 -13.93 1.01 -8.06
CA GLY A 25 -13.66 -0.32 -7.55
C GLY A 25 -14.87 -0.96 -6.88
N VAL A 26 -15.65 -0.18 -6.12
CA VAL A 26 -16.89 -0.65 -5.48
C VAL A 26 -17.94 -1.04 -6.52
N VAL A 27 -18.11 -0.24 -7.58
CA VAL A 27 -19.12 -0.52 -8.64
C VAL A 27 -18.66 -1.64 -9.56
N ALA A 28 -17.39 -1.65 -9.96
CA ALA A 28 -16.88 -2.60 -10.96
C ALA A 28 -16.71 -4.03 -10.41
N THR A 29 -16.38 -4.19 -9.13
CA THR A 29 -16.08 -5.51 -8.56
C THR A 29 -17.24 -6.51 -8.66
N PRO A 30 -18.51 -6.18 -8.32
CA PRO A 30 -19.64 -7.10 -8.50
C PRO A 30 -19.84 -7.52 -9.96
N LEU A 31 -19.71 -6.58 -10.89
CA LEU A 31 -19.86 -6.84 -12.32
C LEU A 31 -18.74 -7.74 -12.85
N LEU A 32 -17.49 -7.45 -12.49
CA LEU A 32 -16.36 -8.31 -12.86
C LEU A 32 -16.53 -9.72 -12.27
N LEU A 33 -16.97 -9.82 -11.03
CA LEU A 33 -17.17 -11.11 -10.37
C LEU A 33 -18.30 -11.91 -11.04
N SER A 34 -19.40 -11.26 -11.45
CA SER A 34 -20.51 -11.93 -12.13
C SER A 34 -20.15 -12.43 -13.54
N TRP A 35 -19.26 -11.72 -14.25
CA TRP A 35 -18.87 -12.09 -15.62
C TRP A 35 -17.66 -13.03 -15.69
N LEU A 36 -16.70 -12.88 -14.77
CA LEU A 36 -15.45 -13.70 -14.74
C LEU A 36 -15.60 -14.95 -13.89
N GLY A 37 -16.42 -14.89 -12.84
CA GLY A 37 -16.46 -15.86 -11.76
C GLY A 37 -15.34 -15.69 -10.76
N SER A 38 -15.48 -16.32 -9.58
CA SER A 38 -14.55 -16.20 -8.46
C SER A 38 -13.14 -16.71 -8.80
N GLU A 39 -13.02 -17.80 -9.54
CA GLU A 39 -11.71 -18.40 -9.85
C GLU A 39 -10.87 -17.49 -10.76
N ARG A 40 -11.43 -16.91 -11.83
CA ARG A 40 -10.70 -15.99 -12.71
C ARG A 40 -10.38 -14.68 -12.02
N PHE A 41 -11.30 -14.15 -11.23
CA PHE A 41 -11.07 -12.95 -10.44
C PHE A 41 -9.93 -13.16 -9.43
N GLY A 42 -9.93 -14.27 -8.69
CA GLY A 42 -8.87 -14.64 -7.76
C GLY A 42 -7.54 -14.89 -8.46
N THR A 43 -7.55 -15.60 -9.59
CA THR A 43 -6.33 -15.81 -10.40
C THR A 43 -5.72 -14.48 -10.84
N TYR A 44 -6.53 -13.56 -11.33
CA TYR A 44 -6.05 -12.22 -11.71
C TYR A 44 -5.36 -11.51 -10.53
N ARG A 45 -5.90 -11.64 -9.31
CA ARG A 45 -5.28 -11.07 -8.09
C ARG A 45 -3.94 -11.72 -7.78
N VAL A 46 -3.86 -13.03 -7.83
CA VAL A 46 -2.60 -13.76 -7.62
C VAL A 46 -1.54 -13.34 -8.65
N LEU A 47 -1.92 -13.21 -9.93
CA LEU A 47 -1.00 -12.77 -10.98
C LEU A 47 -0.49 -11.34 -10.73
N LEU A 48 -1.35 -10.42 -10.29
CA LEU A 48 -0.94 -9.06 -9.91
C LEU A 48 0.06 -9.05 -8.75
N ASP A 49 -0.17 -9.86 -7.73
CA ASP A 49 0.71 -9.93 -6.56
C ASP A 49 2.06 -10.54 -6.91
N TRP A 50 2.10 -11.54 -7.79
CA TRP A 50 3.34 -12.07 -8.35
C TRP A 50 4.13 -11.02 -9.16
N LEU A 51 3.45 -10.24 -9.99
CA LEU A 51 4.10 -9.11 -10.69
C LEU A 51 4.65 -8.09 -9.69
N GLY A 52 3.94 -7.86 -8.58
CA GLY A 52 4.41 -7.07 -7.47
C GLY A 52 5.74 -7.58 -6.90
N TYR A 53 5.93 -8.90 -6.81
CA TYR A 53 7.20 -9.50 -6.40
C TYR A 53 8.30 -9.36 -7.45
N ILE A 54 7.98 -9.58 -8.72
CA ILE A 54 8.94 -9.37 -9.82
C ILE A 54 9.43 -7.92 -9.83
N SER A 55 8.56 -6.95 -9.55
CA SER A 55 8.93 -5.54 -9.48
C SER A 55 9.89 -5.19 -8.33
N LEU A 56 10.10 -6.07 -7.35
CA LEU A 56 11.11 -5.89 -6.30
C LEU A 56 12.55 -5.89 -6.83
N PHE A 57 12.80 -6.50 -7.99
CA PHE A 57 14.10 -6.41 -8.64
C PHE A 57 14.50 -4.96 -9.01
N GLU A 58 13.58 -4.00 -8.90
CA GLU A 58 13.90 -2.57 -9.00
C GLU A 58 14.83 -2.10 -7.86
N PHE A 59 14.96 -2.84 -6.76
CA PHE A 59 15.88 -2.59 -5.64
C PHE A 59 15.84 -1.17 -5.06
N GLY A 60 14.75 -0.43 -5.23
CA GLY A 60 14.64 0.95 -4.77
C GLY A 60 15.44 1.97 -5.60
N ILE A 61 15.83 1.60 -6.82
CA ILE A 61 16.55 2.46 -7.77
C ILE A 61 15.81 3.78 -7.99
N GLY A 62 14.48 3.75 -8.10
CA GLY A 62 13.63 4.93 -8.26
C GLY A 62 13.88 5.98 -7.18
N GLY A 63 13.98 5.58 -5.92
CA GLY A 63 14.24 6.48 -4.80
C GLY A 63 15.64 7.09 -4.84
N ALA A 64 16.68 6.30 -5.15
CA ALA A 64 18.05 6.77 -5.29
C ALA A 64 18.21 7.75 -6.47
N LEU A 65 17.56 7.44 -7.58
CA LEU A 65 17.55 8.30 -8.77
C LEU A 65 16.78 9.61 -8.50
N LEU A 66 15.63 9.53 -7.79
CA LEU A 66 14.83 10.70 -7.41
C LEU A 66 15.64 11.70 -6.60
N ALA A 67 16.35 11.23 -5.58
CA ALA A 67 17.16 12.10 -4.72
C ALA A 67 18.21 12.88 -5.55
N ARG A 68 18.89 12.23 -6.48
CA ARG A 68 19.92 12.85 -7.33
C ARG A 68 19.34 13.76 -8.40
N LEU A 69 18.26 13.32 -9.05
CA LEU A 69 17.56 14.16 -10.02
C LEU A 69 16.99 15.42 -9.36
N ALA A 70 16.48 15.33 -8.13
CA ALA A 70 15.98 16.50 -7.42
C ALA A 70 17.07 17.54 -7.17
N VAL A 71 18.30 17.11 -6.84
CA VAL A 71 19.46 18.01 -6.67
C VAL A 71 19.88 18.64 -8.01
N ALA A 72 20.03 17.84 -9.08
CA ALA A 72 20.43 18.33 -10.39
C ALA A 72 19.39 19.31 -10.98
N VAL A 73 18.11 18.97 -10.87
CA VAL A 73 16.98 19.82 -11.29
C VAL A 73 16.91 21.09 -10.45
N GLY A 74 17.13 21.00 -9.13
CA GLY A 74 17.13 22.15 -8.23
C GLY A 74 18.24 23.15 -8.52
N ARG A 75 19.40 22.67 -9.03
CA ARG A 75 20.53 23.47 -9.45
C ARG A 75 20.44 23.97 -10.92
N ASN A 76 19.38 23.58 -11.64
CA ASN A 76 19.24 23.79 -13.09
C ASN A 76 20.42 23.21 -13.91
N ASP A 77 21.08 22.17 -13.40
CA ASP A 77 22.18 21.48 -14.08
C ASP A 77 21.62 20.51 -15.13
N VAL A 78 21.44 21.01 -16.35
CA VAL A 78 20.89 20.26 -17.49
C VAL A 78 21.82 19.10 -17.90
N PRO A 79 23.14 19.26 -18.01
CA PRO A 79 24.08 18.19 -18.31
C PRO A 79 24.01 17.05 -17.25
N ALA A 80 24.05 17.37 -15.95
CA ALA A 80 23.93 16.36 -14.89
C ALA A 80 22.59 15.64 -14.95
N THR A 81 21.50 16.37 -15.21
CA THR A 81 20.16 15.75 -15.36
C THR A 81 20.12 14.76 -16.52
N ARG A 82 20.71 15.10 -17.68
CA ARG A 82 20.79 14.21 -18.85
C ARG A 82 21.60 12.96 -18.56
N ARG A 83 22.76 13.09 -17.91
CA ARG A 83 23.61 11.96 -17.48
C ARG A 83 22.89 11.04 -16.51
N LEU A 84 22.17 11.61 -15.54
CA LEU A 84 21.39 10.83 -14.57
C LEU A 84 20.25 10.05 -15.23
N ILE A 85 19.55 10.64 -16.20
CA ILE A 85 18.50 9.96 -16.98
C ILE A 85 19.12 8.82 -17.78
N ALA A 86 20.23 9.04 -18.49
CA ALA A 86 20.90 8.00 -19.27
C ALA A 86 21.43 6.86 -18.39
N SER A 87 22.04 7.18 -17.24
CA SER A 87 22.52 6.19 -16.28
C SER A 87 21.35 5.42 -15.64
N GLY A 88 20.23 6.10 -15.32
CA GLY A 88 19.01 5.47 -14.84
C GLY A 88 18.43 4.48 -15.85
N LEU A 89 18.30 4.86 -17.12
CA LEU A 89 17.86 3.98 -18.20
C LEU A 89 18.75 2.73 -18.32
N HIS A 90 20.07 2.90 -18.24
CA HIS A 90 21.02 1.80 -18.31
C HIS A 90 20.85 0.82 -17.14
N VAL A 91 20.74 1.34 -15.91
CA VAL A 91 20.51 0.49 -14.71
C VAL A 91 19.19 -0.23 -14.81
N TYR A 92 18.12 0.47 -15.16
CA TYR A 92 16.80 -0.15 -15.30
C TYR A 92 16.74 -1.19 -16.42
N PHE A 93 17.51 -1.03 -17.52
CA PHE A 93 17.59 -2.05 -18.57
C PHE A 93 18.18 -3.36 -18.03
N GLY A 94 19.26 -3.30 -17.26
CA GLY A 94 19.85 -4.48 -16.62
C GLY A 94 18.88 -5.17 -15.66
N VAL A 95 18.15 -4.39 -14.86
CA VAL A 95 17.11 -4.88 -13.95
C VAL A 95 15.95 -5.50 -14.73
N THR A 96 15.51 -4.89 -15.81
CA THR A 96 14.45 -5.42 -16.68
C THR A 96 14.81 -6.80 -17.23
N LEU A 97 16.07 -6.99 -17.62
CA LEU A 97 16.52 -8.30 -18.08
C LEU A 97 16.39 -9.38 -16.99
N ALA A 98 16.79 -9.07 -15.75
CA ALA A 98 16.62 -9.99 -14.62
C ALA A 98 15.13 -10.25 -14.32
N MET A 99 14.28 -9.22 -14.39
CA MET A 99 12.83 -9.37 -14.24
C MET A 99 12.21 -10.24 -15.33
N VAL A 100 12.63 -10.09 -16.59
CA VAL A 100 12.13 -10.89 -17.71
C VAL A 100 12.54 -12.35 -17.53
N ILE A 101 13.80 -12.62 -17.20
CA ILE A 101 14.30 -13.99 -16.99
C ILE A 101 13.52 -14.66 -15.84
N SER A 102 13.40 -14.00 -14.69
CA SER A 102 12.66 -14.52 -13.55
C SER A 102 11.16 -14.67 -13.84
N GLY A 103 10.58 -13.73 -14.61
CA GLY A 103 9.20 -13.77 -15.04
C GLY A 103 8.89 -14.91 -16.00
N ILE A 104 9.77 -15.20 -16.98
CA ILE A 104 9.62 -16.36 -17.88
C ILE A 104 9.71 -17.65 -17.08
N ALA A 105 10.69 -17.77 -16.18
CA ALA A 105 10.79 -18.92 -15.29
C ALA A 105 9.51 -19.09 -14.45
N TRP A 106 8.98 -17.99 -13.87
CA TRP A 106 7.73 -18.03 -13.14
C TRP A 106 6.55 -18.50 -13.99
N VAL A 107 6.36 -17.96 -15.21
CA VAL A 107 5.27 -18.37 -16.11
C VAL A 107 5.34 -19.87 -16.48
N THR A 108 6.53 -20.44 -16.61
CA THR A 108 6.70 -21.88 -16.89
C THR A 108 6.25 -22.75 -15.73
N PHE A 109 6.49 -22.33 -14.49
CA PHE A 109 6.09 -23.06 -13.27
C PHE A 109 4.68 -22.74 -12.81
N LEU A 110 4.04 -21.67 -13.33
CA LEU A 110 2.75 -21.17 -12.89
C LEU A 110 1.63 -22.23 -12.79
N PRO A 111 1.45 -23.17 -13.77
CA PRO A 111 0.42 -24.21 -13.68
C PRO A 111 0.66 -25.24 -12.55
N ARG A 112 1.89 -25.29 -11.99
CA ARG A 112 2.19 -26.14 -10.82
C ARG A 112 1.98 -25.38 -9.51
N LEU A 113 2.01 -24.04 -9.57
CA LEU A 113 1.84 -23.17 -8.40
C LEU A 113 0.38 -22.79 -8.16
N ILE A 114 -0.46 -22.80 -9.19
CA ILE A 114 -1.86 -22.40 -9.10
C ILE A 114 -2.71 -23.52 -9.69
N SER A 115 -3.44 -24.20 -8.82
CA SER A 115 -4.40 -25.22 -9.21
C SER A 115 -5.72 -24.57 -9.61
N THR A 116 -6.07 -24.67 -10.89
CA THR A 116 -7.32 -24.12 -11.44
C THR A 116 -8.24 -25.23 -11.90
N SER A 117 -9.55 -25.09 -11.69
CA SER A 117 -10.57 -26.05 -12.11
C SER A 117 -11.25 -25.66 -13.43
N THR A 118 -11.48 -24.36 -13.65
CA THR A 118 -12.21 -23.84 -14.83
C THR A 118 -11.34 -23.07 -15.81
N ILE A 119 -10.05 -22.83 -15.48
CA ILE A 119 -9.11 -22.07 -16.30
C ILE A 119 -8.12 -23.04 -16.93
N SER A 120 -8.02 -23.03 -18.27
CA SER A 120 -7.02 -23.84 -18.94
C SER A 120 -5.60 -23.32 -18.66
N ASN A 121 -4.61 -24.24 -18.65
CA ASN A 121 -3.19 -23.87 -18.51
C ASN A 121 -2.74 -22.88 -19.59
N THR A 122 -3.34 -22.95 -20.78
CA THR A 122 -3.06 -22.02 -21.88
C THR A 122 -3.60 -20.62 -21.59
N GLU A 123 -4.85 -20.50 -21.08
CA GLU A 123 -5.44 -19.21 -20.67
C GLU A 123 -4.58 -18.58 -19.56
N LEU A 124 -4.18 -19.36 -18.54
CA LEU A 124 -3.36 -18.91 -17.41
C LEU A 124 -1.98 -18.41 -17.89
N ARG A 125 -1.28 -19.19 -18.70
CA ARG A 125 0.05 -18.81 -19.22
C ARG A 125 -0.03 -17.59 -20.13
N ASN A 126 -0.99 -17.52 -21.02
CA ASN A 126 -1.16 -16.38 -21.95
C ASN A 126 -1.44 -15.09 -21.18
N ALA A 127 -2.33 -15.13 -20.19
CA ALA A 127 -2.59 -13.99 -19.34
C ALA A 127 -1.33 -13.55 -18.58
N ALA A 128 -0.58 -14.47 -18.00
CA ALA A 128 0.66 -14.19 -17.30
C ALA A 128 1.74 -13.62 -18.23
N LEU A 129 1.89 -14.15 -19.45
CA LEU A 129 2.83 -13.63 -20.46
C LEU A 129 2.46 -12.20 -20.89
N ILE A 130 1.17 -11.93 -21.13
CA ILE A 130 0.70 -10.57 -21.44
C ILE A 130 1.05 -9.64 -20.28
N MET A 131 0.74 -10.01 -19.03
CA MET A 131 1.06 -9.19 -17.87
C MET A 131 2.57 -9.00 -17.68
N LEU A 132 3.39 -10.00 -18.00
CA LEU A 132 4.84 -9.91 -17.92
C LEU A 132 5.42 -8.84 -18.87
N THR A 133 4.74 -8.51 -19.98
CA THR A 133 5.17 -7.40 -20.86
C THR A 133 5.25 -6.06 -20.16
N LEU A 134 4.52 -5.88 -19.02
CA LEU A 134 4.65 -4.67 -18.20
C LEU A 134 6.06 -4.43 -17.69
N VAL A 135 6.81 -5.48 -17.47
CA VAL A 135 8.20 -5.39 -17.02
C VAL A 135 9.07 -4.65 -18.04
N LEU A 136 8.76 -4.77 -19.34
CA LEU A 136 9.47 -4.06 -20.41
C LEU A 136 9.32 -2.53 -20.33
N LEU A 137 8.31 -2.03 -19.59
CA LEU A 137 8.11 -0.61 -19.36
C LEU A 137 8.97 -0.06 -18.20
N THR A 138 9.60 -0.94 -17.41
CA THR A 138 10.40 -0.55 -16.23
C THR A 138 11.49 0.49 -16.53
N PRO A 139 12.28 0.40 -17.63
CA PRO A 139 13.27 1.43 -17.96
C PRO A 139 12.65 2.83 -18.12
N LEU A 140 11.42 2.89 -18.60
CA LEU A 140 10.70 4.14 -18.87
C LEU A 140 10.18 4.81 -17.58
N SER A 141 10.24 4.14 -16.44
CA SER A 141 9.90 4.71 -15.12
C SER A 141 10.79 5.90 -14.75
N VAL A 142 11.98 6.03 -15.35
CA VAL A 142 12.86 7.20 -15.22
C VAL A 142 12.11 8.51 -15.51
N PHE A 143 11.18 8.52 -16.46
CA PHE A 143 10.39 9.72 -16.79
C PHE A 143 9.40 10.09 -15.69
N ARG A 144 8.83 9.09 -15.00
CA ARG A 144 8.02 9.31 -13.81
C ARG A 144 8.86 9.91 -12.69
N VAL A 145 10.05 9.35 -12.43
CA VAL A 145 10.98 9.85 -11.42
C VAL A 145 11.41 11.29 -11.73
N LEU A 146 11.62 11.61 -13.01
CA LEU A 146 11.91 12.97 -13.46
C LEU A 146 10.76 13.94 -13.16
N ALA A 147 9.51 13.53 -13.39
CA ALA A 147 8.33 14.35 -13.09
C ALA A 147 8.20 14.59 -11.56
N GLU A 148 8.48 13.57 -10.75
CA GLU A 148 8.53 13.69 -9.28
C GLU A 148 9.62 14.66 -8.83
N ALA A 149 10.86 14.54 -9.36
CA ALA A 149 11.98 15.43 -9.06
C ALA A 149 11.68 16.91 -9.39
N ARG A 150 10.82 17.16 -10.37
CA ARG A 150 10.34 18.49 -10.76
C ARG A 150 9.13 18.98 -9.98
N GLN A 151 8.72 18.28 -8.95
CA GLN A 151 7.52 18.61 -8.17
C GLN A 151 6.25 18.67 -9.05
N ARG A 152 6.14 17.78 -10.05
CA ARG A 152 4.98 17.67 -10.94
C ARG A 152 4.11 16.47 -10.59
N SER A 153 4.09 16.06 -9.33
CA SER A 153 3.28 14.91 -8.85
C SER A 153 1.79 15.08 -9.14
N TYR A 154 1.29 16.31 -9.32
CA TYR A 154 -0.08 16.57 -9.74
C TYR A 154 -0.40 15.98 -11.13
N ILE A 155 0.57 15.97 -12.08
CA ILE A 155 0.41 15.34 -13.41
C ILE A 155 0.37 13.82 -13.27
N ILE A 156 1.24 13.27 -12.42
CA ILE A 156 1.26 11.83 -12.14
C ILE A 156 -0.08 11.40 -11.55
N ASN A 157 -0.58 12.11 -10.53
CA ASN A 157 -1.87 11.80 -9.91
C ASN A 157 -3.04 11.90 -10.89
N MET A 158 -3.03 12.90 -11.77
CA MET A 158 -4.03 13.03 -12.83
C MET A 158 -3.94 11.85 -13.83
N ALA A 159 -2.73 11.49 -14.26
CA ALA A 159 -2.51 10.34 -15.13
C ALA A 159 -3.00 9.04 -14.47
N LEU A 160 -2.70 8.83 -13.18
CA LEU A 160 -3.16 7.67 -12.42
C LEU A 160 -4.68 7.64 -12.25
N THR A 161 -5.35 8.80 -12.12
CA THR A 161 -6.81 8.88 -12.07
C THR A 161 -7.41 8.41 -13.40
N VAL A 162 -6.94 8.97 -14.50
CA VAL A 162 -7.39 8.57 -15.86
C VAL A 162 -7.08 7.09 -16.10
N GLN A 163 -5.90 6.64 -15.73
CA GLN A 163 -5.50 5.24 -15.80
C GLN A 163 -6.45 4.31 -15.05
N SER A 164 -6.83 4.66 -13.82
CA SER A 164 -7.76 3.85 -13.00
C SER A 164 -9.14 3.71 -13.66
N VAL A 165 -9.66 4.81 -14.23
CA VAL A 165 -10.92 4.80 -14.99
C VAL A 165 -10.82 3.93 -16.23
N LEU A 166 -9.76 4.13 -17.03
CA LEU A 166 -9.58 3.41 -18.31
C LEU A 166 -9.31 1.92 -18.08
N ILE A 167 -8.47 1.55 -17.11
CA ILE A 167 -8.23 0.14 -16.78
C ILE A 167 -9.55 -0.53 -16.40
N THR A 168 -10.31 0.07 -15.49
CA THR A 168 -11.56 -0.54 -15.02
C THR A 168 -12.59 -0.62 -16.12
N GLY A 169 -12.75 0.45 -16.92
CA GLY A 169 -13.66 0.46 -18.06
C GLY A 169 -13.31 -0.62 -19.10
N LEU A 170 -12.02 -0.76 -19.42
CA LEU A 170 -11.56 -1.78 -20.37
C LEU A 170 -11.64 -3.19 -19.78
N MET A 171 -11.40 -3.37 -18.47
CA MET A 171 -11.61 -4.64 -17.77
C MET A 171 -13.08 -5.08 -17.81
N LEU A 172 -14.02 -4.16 -17.59
CA LEU A 172 -15.45 -4.42 -17.70
C LEU A 172 -15.82 -4.76 -19.14
N LEU A 173 -15.36 -3.99 -20.12
CA LEU A 173 -15.63 -4.24 -21.54
C LEU A 173 -15.12 -5.62 -21.97
N THR A 174 -13.87 -5.97 -21.65
CA THR A 174 -13.28 -7.26 -22.03
C THR A 174 -13.92 -8.44 -21.30
N ALA A 175 -14.36 -8.26 -20.05
CA ALA A 175 -15.13 -9.26 -19.32
C ALA A 175 -16.52 -9.48 -19.96
N TRP A 176 -17.22 -8.39 -20.32
CA TRP A 176 -18.52 -8.45 -20.97
C TRP A 176 -18.48 -9.13 -22.35
N ILE A 177 -17.44 -8.85 -23.17
CA ILE A 177 -17.21 -9.50 -24.48
C ILE A 177 -16.80 -10.97 -24.33
N GLY A 178 -16.44 -11.43 -23.13
CA GLY A 178 -16.04 -12.82 -22.87
C GLY A 178 -14.56 -13.13 -23.08
N TRP A 179 -13.67 -12.12 -23.06
CA TRP A 179 -12.20 -12.34 -23.15
C TRP A 179 -11.60 -12.90 -21.87
N ARG A 180 -12.42 -13.13 -20.86
CA ARG A 180 -12.06 -13.83 -19.62
C ARG A 180 -10.79 -13.24 -18.96
N LEU A 181 -9.87 -14.12 -18.49
CA LEU A 181 -8.61 -13.72 -17.82
C LEU A 181 -7.65 -12.96 -18.76
N ILE A 182 -7.60 -13.35 -20.04
CA ILE A 182 -6.74 -12.70 -21.05
C ILE A 182 -7.16 -11.24 -21.24
N GLY A 183 -8.46 -10.96 -21.23
CA GLY A 183 -8.99 -9.60 -21.33
C GLY A 183 -8.57 -8.70 -20.17
N GLN A 184 -8.50 -9.25 -18.97
CA GLN A 184 -8.04 -8.51 -17.79
C GLN A 184 -6.54 -8.14 -17.88
N ALA A 185 -5.73 -9.10 -18.34
CA ALA A 185 -4.31 -8.88 -18.58
C ALA A 185 -4.08 -7.82 -19.68
N PHE A 186 -4.82 -7.93 -20.78
CA PHE A 186 -4.75 -6.97 -21.89
C PHE A 186 -5.15 -5.56 -21.47
N ALA A 187 -6.27 -5.41 -20.75
CA ALA A 187 -6.74 -4.13 -20.23
C ALA A 187 -5.68 -3.42 -19.37
N LEU A 188 -5.04 -4.18 -18.48
CA LEU A 188 -3.98 -3.66 -17.63
C LEU A 188 -2.78 -3.17 -18.46
N VAL A 189 -2.30 -4.01 -19.39
CA VAL A 189 -1.09 -3.71 -20.17
C VAL A 189 -1.31 -2.52 -21.10
N ILE A 190 -2.41 -2.50 -21.85
CA ILE A 190 -2.62 -1.45 -22.85
C ILE A 190 -2.74 -0.08 -22.19
N VAL A 191 -3.49 0.03 -21.10
CA VAL A 191 -3.64 1.30 -20.40
C VAL A 191 -2.33 1.72 -19.70
N GLN A 192 -1.57 0.77 -19.18
CA GLN A 192 -0.24 1.07 -18.60
C GLN A 192 0.73 1.59 -19.67
N VAL A 193 0.71 1.02 -20.88
CA VAL A 193 1.50 1.52 -22.01
C VAL A 193 1.12 2.97 -22.34
N PHE A 194 -0.18 3.27 -22.49
CA PHE A 194 -0.64 4.64 -22.75
C PHE A 194 -0.23 5.62 -21.65
N THR A 195 -0.37 5.24 -20.38
CA THR A 195 0.04 6.08 -19.26
C THR A 195 1.54 6.35 -19.28
N THR A 196 2.34 5.32 -19.57
CA THR A 196 3.80 5.45 -19.68
C THR A 196 4.20 6.36 -20.84
N LEU A 197 3.60 6.17 -22.01
CA LEU A 197 3.82 7.03 -23.18
C LEU A 197 3.45 8.50 -22.91
N PHE A 198 2.35 8.74 -22.19
CA PHE A 198 1.98 10.09 -21.75
C PHE A 198 3.04 10.72 -20.85
N LEU A 199 3.59 9.98 -19.87
CA LEU A 199 4.64 10.48 -18.98
C LEU A 199 5.96 10.74 -19.73
N ILE A 200 6.29 9.91 -20.73
CA ILE A 200 7.43 10.14 -21.61
C ILE A 200 7.23 11.43 -22.43
N TRP A 201 6.07 11.57 -23.05
CA TRP A 201 5.73 12.77 -23.84
C TRP A 201 5.82 14.04 -22.99
N ASP A 202 5.26 14.04 -21.77
CA ASP A 202 5.38 15.16 -20.84
C ASP A 202 6.84 15.44 -20.47
N GLY A 203 7.62 14.42 -20.20
CA GLY A 203 9.05 14.54 -19.89
C GLY A 203 9.85 15.17 -21.04
N ILE A 204 9.65 14.69 -22.26
CA ILE A 204 10.33 15.22 -23.47
C ILE A 204 9.89 16.64 -23.78
N ARG A 205 8.58 16.94 -23.67
CA ARG A 205 8.05 18.29 -23.91
C ARG A 205 8.64 19.32 -22.96
N VAL A 206 8.84 18.95 -21.71
CA VAL A 206 9.37 19.83 -20.67
C VAL A 206 10.87 20.01 -20.82
N TYR A 207 11.59 18.99 -21.29
CA TYR A 207 13.01 19.05 -21.62
C TYR A 207 13.21 19.14 -23.14
N ARG A 208 12.88 20.28 -23.73
CA ARG A 208 13.17 20.54 -25.15
C ARG A 208 14.63 20.25 -25.46
N GLY A 209 14.90 19.29 -26.36
CA GLY A 209 16.25 18.87 -26.73
C GLY A 209 16.93 17.91 -25.75
N LEU A 210 16.16 17.00 -25.12
CA LEU A 210 16.70 15.91 -24.30
C LEU A 210 17.57 14.99 -25.20
N ARG A 211 18.85 15.32 -25.31
CA ARG A 211 19.86 14.42 -25.86
C ARG A 211 20.39 13.62 -24.70
N LEU A 212 20.28 12.30 -24.76
CA LEU A 212 20.87 11.40 -23.77
C LEU A 212 22.39 11.55 -23.87
N GLU A 213 23.03 11.90 -22.78
CA GLU A 213 24.49 11.86 -22.65
C GLU A 213 24.92 10.42 -22.33
N GLN A 214 26.22 10.13 -22.51
CA GLN A 214 26.74 8.81 -22.17
C GLN A 214 26.58 8.53 -20.67
N SER A 215 26.15 7.32 -20.34
CA SER A 215 26.02 6.88 -18.96
C SER A 215 27.39 6.86 -18.26
N ASN A 216 27.49 7.37 -17.05
CA ASN A 216 28.72 7.34 -16.28
C ASN A 216 28.75 6.10 -15.37
N ARG A 217 29.82 5.31 -15.47
CA ARG A 217 30.04 4.08 -14.71
C ARG A 217 30.06 4.31 -13.19
N GLU A 218 30.57 5.44 -12.72
CA GLU A 218 30.54 5.82 -11.32
C GLU A 218 29.12 6.08 -10.83
N THR A 219 28.31 6.82 -11.61
CA THR A 219 26.89 7.08 -11.31
C THR A 219 26.09 5.79 -11.24
N VAL A 220 26.35 4.85 -12.15
CA VAL A 220 25.72 3.51 -12.14
C VAL A 220 26.10 2.75 -10.86
N LYS A 221 27.40 2.67 -10.53
CA LYS A 221 27.89 2.00 -9.32
C LYS A 221 27.27 2.60 -8.05
N ASP A 222 27.18 3.88 -8.01
CA ASP A 222 26.60 4.62 -6.91
C ASP A 222 25.09 4.37 -6.73
N ILE A 223 24.33 4.26 -7.83
CA ILE A 223 22.90 3.90 -7.79
C ILE A 223 22.73 2.50 -7.21
N TRP A 224 23.62 1.55 -7.54
CA TRP A 224 23.60 0.19 -7.02
C TRP A 224 24.04 0.06 -5.56
N SER A 225 25.01 0.84 -5.12
CA SER A 225 25.66 0.66 -3.80
C SER A 225 24.78 0.98 -2.59
N LEU A 226 23.72 1.76 -2.76
CA LEU A 226 22.87 2.30 -1.69
C LEU A 226 21.68 1.42 -1.28
N ASN A 227 21.42 0.30 -1.97
CA ASN A 227 20.06 -0.21 -2.05
C ASN A 227 19.75 -1.50 -1.31
N TRP A 228 20.74 -2.30 -0.87
CA TRP A 228 20.46 -3.59 -0.24
C TRP A 228 19.59 -3.51 1.04
N PRO A 229 19.84 -2.62 2.01
CA PRO A 229 18.96 -2.49 3.17
C PRO A 229 17.54 -2.02 2.81
N THR A 230 17.43 -1.10 1.85
CA THR A 230 16.13 -0.61 1.36
C THR A 230 15.37 -1.72 0.63
N PHE A 231 16.06 -2.55 -0.15
CA PHE A 231 15.47 -3.72 -0.78
C PHE A 231 14.86 -4.68 0.24
N ILE A 232 15.59 -5.01 1.32
CA ILE A 232 15.09 -5.89 2.39
C ILE A 232 13.84 -5.31 3.04
N LEU A 233 13.80 -3.99 3.31
CA LEU A 233 12.62 -3.35 3.87
C LEU A 233 11.44 -3.39 2.90
N ASN A 234 11.67 -3.14 1.62
CA ASN A 234 10.64 -3.23 0.59
C ASN A 234 10.12 -4.67 0.43
N LEU A 235 11.02 -5.65 0.44
CA LEU A 235 10.66 -7.06 0.42
C LEU A 235 9.78 -7.41 1.63
N SER A 236 10.17 -7.03 2.83
CA SER A 236 9.40 -7.27 4.04
C SER A 236 8.02 -6.61 3.99
N GLY A 237 7.95 -5.35 3.55
CA GLY A 237 6.69 -4.63 3.38
C GLY A 237 5.77 -5.30 2.35
N ARG A 238 6.32 -5.75 1.22
CA ARG A 238 5.55 -6.48 0.20
C ARG A 238 5.11 -7.86 0.66
N THR A 239 5.96 -8.57 1.40
CA THR A 239 5.60 -9.86 1.99
C THR A 239 4.35 -9.75 2.83
N GLY A 240 4.28 -8.77 3.72
CA GLY A 240 3.11 -8.59 4.55
C GLY A 240 1.82 -8.17 3.80
N LEU A 241 1.93 -7.67 2.55
CA LEU A 241 0.77 -7.20 1.76
C LEU A 241 0.34 -8.15 0.64
N LEU A 242 1.28 -8.86 0.03
CA LEU A 242 1.04 -9.60 -1.22
C LEU A 242 1.13 -11.12 -1.04
N THR A 243 1.89 -11.60 -0.05
CA THR A 243 2.16 -13.04 0.11
C THR A 243 0.91 -13.83 0.42
N ASP A 244 -0.02 -13.26 1.18
CA ASP A 244 -1.23 -13.96 1.63
C ASP A 244 -2.06 -14.49 0.46
N ASN A 245 -2.29 -13.66 -0.57
CA ASN A 245 -3.05 -14.07 -1.76
C ASN A 245 -2.30 -15.14 -2.58
N ILE A 246 -0.97 -15.05 -2.64
CA ILE A 246 -0.14 -16.04 -3.35
C ILE A 246 -0.20 -17.39 -2.62
N ILE A 247 -0.04 -17.40 -1.30
CA ILE A 247 -0.10 -18.63 -0.50
C ILE A 247 -1.48 -19.26 -0.58
N ILE A 248 -2.55 -18.46 -0.45
CA ILE A 248 -3.93 -18.95 -0.57
C ILE A 248 -4.17 -19.50 -1.98
N GLY A 249 -3.73 -18.80 -3.01
CA GLY A 249 -3.86 -19.25 -4.40
C GLY A 249 -3.15 -20.57 -4.68
N TRP A 250 -2.00 -20.80 -4.02
CA TRP A 250 -1.23 -22.02 -4.12
C TRP A 250 -1.84 -23.17 -3.31
N VAL A 251 -2.22 -22.93 -2.04
CA VAL A 251 -2.66 -23.99 -1.10
C VAL A 251 -4.14 -24.30 -1.23
N LEU A 252 -4.99 -23.27 -1.37
CA LEU A 252 -6.46 -23.38 -1.32
C LEU A 252 -7.12 -23.12 -2.68
N GLY A 253 -6.35 -22.66 -3.66
CA GLY A 253 -6.83 -22.33 -4.99
C GLY A 253 -7.34 -20.88 -5.14
N PRO A 254 -7.42 -20.39 -6.40
CA PRO A 254 -7.71 -18.99 -6.69
C PRO A 254 -9.13 -18.54 -6.30
N ALA A 255 -10.12 -19.42 -6.29
CA ALA A 255 -11.47 -19.07 -5.86
C ALA A 255 -11.49 -18.61 -4.37
N ALA A 256 -10.66 -19.24 -3.54
CA ALA A 256 -10.49 -18.88 -2.13
C ALA A 256 -9.85 -17.48 -1.97
N VAL A 257 -8.95 -17.09 -2.87
CA VAL A 257 -8.34 -15.75 -2.91
C VAL A 257 -9.40 -14.67 -3.08
N THR A 258 -10.42 -14.91 -3.89
CA THR A 258 -11.51 -13.96 -4.10
C THR A 258 -12.22 -13.61 -2.80
N GLY A 259 -12.71 -14.58 -2.07
CA GLY A 259 -13.38 -14.36 -0.80
C GLY A 259 -12.47 -13.68 0.23
N PHE A 260 -11.23 -14.13 0.32
CA PHE A 260 -10.22 -13.55 1.21
C PHE A 260 -9.93 -12.08 0.88
N PHE A 261 -9.63 -11.78 -0.37
CA PHE A 261 -9.34 -10.43 -0.84
C PHE A 261 -10.53 -9.47 -0.61
N LEU A 262 -11.76 -9.92 -0.95
CA LEU A 262 -12.96 -9.10 -0.77
C LEU A 262 -13.23 -8.83 0.71
N THR A 263 -13.08 -9.83 1.57
CA THR A 263 -13.27 -9.69 3.02
C THR A 263 -12.30 -8.70 3.65
N GLN A 264 -11.06 -8.61 3.17
CA GLN A 264 -10.06 -7.66 3.67
C GLN A 264 -10.18 -6.26 3.05
N ARG A 265 -11.06 -6.05 2.06
CA ARG A 265 -11.09 -4.82 1.27
C ARG A 265 -11.25 -3.57 2.12
N LEU A 266 -12.19 -3.55 3.03
CA LEU A 266 -12.44 -2.40 3.91
C LEU A 266 -11.27 -2.15 4.88
N ALA A 267 -10.70 -3.22 5.45
CA ALA A 267 -9.54 -3.10 6.32
C ALA A 267 -8.31 -2.54 5.58
N THR A 268 -8.09 -2.94 4.32
CA THR A 268 -7.01 -2.41 3.48
C THR A 268 -7.22 -0.91 3.17
N ILE A 269 -8.47 -0.48 2.94
CA ILE A 269 -8.79 0.93 2.76
C ILE A 269 -8.46 1.71 4.03
N ALA A 270 -8.82 1.19 5.21
CA ALA A 270 -8.49 1.81 6.50
C ALA A 270 -6.96 1.92 6.70
N LEU A 271 -6.19 0.89 6.34
CA LEU A 271 -4.72 0.92 6.38
C LEU A 271 -4.16 2.08 5.56
N ASN A 272 -4.66 2.27 4.33
CA ASN A 272 -4.19 3.36 3.47
C ASN A 272 -4.43 4.73 4.12
N GLN A 273 -5.57 4.94 4.81
CA GLN A 273 -5.84 6.19 5.52
C GLN A 273 -4.84 6.42 6.67
N MET A 274 -4.48 5.36 7.41
CA MET A 274 -3.47 5.46 8.48
C MET A 274 -2.09 5.81 7.91
N GLN A 275 -1.75 5.26 6.77
CA GLN A 275 -0.47 5.58 6.10
C GLN A 275 -0.41 7.03 5.60
N TYR A 276 -1.53 7.63 5.19
CA TYR A 276 -1.54 9.07 4.83
C TYR A 276 -1.16 9.97 6.01
N ILE A 277 -1.63 9.66 7.23
CA ILE A 277 -1.27 10.42 8.43
C ILE A 277 0.25 10.37 8.65
N GLY A 278 0.83 9.20 8.56
CA GLY A 278 2.26 9.03 8.72
C GLY A 278 3.07 9.72 7.63
N ASN A 279 2.69 9.54 6.36
CA ASN A 279 3.34 10.21 5.23
C ASN A 279 3.29 11.74 5.32
N ALA A 280 2.25 12.31 5.94
CA ALA A 280 2.15 13.74 6.15
C ALA A 280 3.04 14.26 7.29
N THR A 281 3.43 13.40 8.24
CA THR A 281 4.08 13.82 9.50
C THR A 281 5.54 13.41 9.61
N TRP A 282 5.99 12.37 8.88
CA TRP A 282 7.34 11.82 9.04
C TRP A 282 8.45 12.83 8.71
N ALA A 283 8.26 13.68 7.70
CA ALA A 283 9.26 14.68 7.32
C ALA A 283 9.49 15.70 8.44
N GLY A 284 8.41 16.17 9.10
CA GLY A 284 8.51 17.05 10.25
C GLY A 284 9.18 16.40 11.47
N LEU A 285 8.94 15.10 11.69
CA LEU A 285 9.65 14.35 12.73
C LEU A 285 11.16 14.26 12.45
N VAL A 286 11.55 14.02 11.19
CA VAL A 286 12.96 13.97 10.80
C VAL A 286 13.62 15.34 10.97
N GLU A 287 12.93 16.42 10.61
CA GLU A 287 13.39 17.79 10.77
C GLU A 287 13.67 18.12 12.24
N LEU A 288 12.74 17.83 13.15
CA LEU A 288 12.94 18.02 14.59
C LEU A 288 14.18 17.28 15.12
N HIS A 289 14.38 16.05 14.64
CA HIS A 289 15.56 15.27 15.03
C HIS A 289 16.86 15.90 14.53
N VAL A 290 16.90 16.36 13.26
CA VAL A 290 18.09 17.02 12.66
C VAL A 290 18.40 18.35 13.34
N GLN A 291 17.37 19.08 13.80
CA GLN A 291 17.52 20.33 14.55
C GLN A 291 17.97 20.11 16.02
N GLY A 292 18.06 18.86 16.47
CA GLY A 292 18.45 18.52 17.84
C GLY A 292 17.32 18.66 18.87
N GLU A 293 16.08 18.93 18.44
CA GLU A 293 14.90 19.06 19.29
C GLU A 293 14.38 17.69 19.75
N SER A 294 15.22 16.95 20.47
CA SER A 294 14.95 15.56 20.85
C SER A 294 13.71 15.39 21.72
N GLU A 295 13.43 16.29 22.66
CA GLU A 295 12.23 16.21 23.50
C GLU A 295 10.95 16.49 22.73
N THR A 296 10.97 17.49 21.84
CA THR A 296 9.84 17.80 20.95
C THR A 296 9.57 16.62 20.03
N PHE A 297 10.60 16.01 19.45
CA PHE A 297 10.50 14.80 18.62
C PHE A 297 9.83 13.64 19.39
N ARG A 298 10.31 13.33 20.63
CA ARG A 298 9.77 12.24 21.46
C ARG A 298 8.29 12.47 21.76
N THR A 299 7.95 13.67 22.23
CA THR A 299 6.57 14.05 22.54
C THR A 299 5.66 13.91 21.32
N ARG A 300 6.08 14.42 20.16
CA ARG A 300 5.31 14.34 18.93
C ARG A 300 5.12 12.91 18.44
N LEU A 301 6.14 12.05 18.51
CA LEU A 301 6.00 10.65 18.11
C LEU A 301 5.02 9.89 19.02
N LEU A 302 5.02 10.15 20.32
CA LEU A 302 4.07 9.55 21.27
C LEU A 302 2.63 10.06 21.01
N GLU A 303 2.45 11.36 20.77
CA GLU A 303 1.15 11.95 20.39
C GLU A 303 0.62 11.31 19.11
N LEU A 304 1.45 11.19 18.05
CA LEU A 304 1.08 10.56 16.80
C LEU A 304 0.76 9.08 16.97
N THR A 305 1.50 8.36 17.82
CA THR A 305 1.22 6.96 18.14
C THR A 305 -0.17 6.80 18.75
N LYS A 306 -0.51 7.64 19.73
CA LYS A 306 -1.83 7.64 20.38
C LYS A 306 -2.94 8.03 19.38
N LEU A 307 -2.67 9.00 18.52
CA LEU A 307 -3.59 9.45 17.48
C LEU A 307 -3.88 8.33 16.45
N VAL A 308 -2.83 7.74 15.87
CA VAL A 308 -2.97 6.66 14.87
C VAL A 308 -3.68 5.47 15.48
N SER A 309 -3.29 5.03 16.70
CA SER A 309 -3.96 3.93 17.39
C SER A 309 -5.45 4.20 17.62
N GLY A 310 -5.80 5.38 18.12
CA GLY A 310 -7.20 5.74 18.40
C GLY A 310 -8.05 5.89 17.14
N LEU A 311 -7.55 6.59 16.11
CA LEU A 311 -8.26 6.74 14.84
C LEU A 311 -8.42 5.40 14.12
N SER A 312 -7.44 4.51 14.22
CA SER A 312 -7.57 3.15 13.68
C SER A 312 -8.77 2.43 14.30
N LEU A 313 -8.98 2.53 15.62
CA LEU A 313 -10.13 1.90 16.29
C LEU A 313 -11.47 2.49 15.82
N CYS A 314 -11.53 3.81 15.59
CA CYS A 314 -12.73 4.46 15.06
C CYS A 314 -13.13 3.93 13.68
N LEU A 315 -12.15 3.60 12.83
CA LEU A 315 -12.38 3.06 11.49
C LEU A 315 -12.60 1.54 11.51
N LEU A 316 -11.78 0.81 12.26
CA LEU A 316 -11.77 -0.65 12.26
C LEU A 316 -12.92 -1.24 13.09
N GLY A 317 -13.45 -0.52 14.07
CA GLY A 317 -14.60 -0.96 14.86
C GLY A 317 -15.84 -1.21 13.99
N PRO A 318 -16.35 -0.24 13.22
CA PRO A 318 -17.44 -0.46 12.27
C PRO A 318 -17.12 -1.54 11.23
N ILE A 319 -15.88 -1.60 10.74
CA ILE A 319 -15.47 -2.63 9.77
C ILE A 319 -15.57 -4.02 10.40
N ALA A 320 -15.02 -4.23 11.60
CA ALA A 320 -15.09 -5.52 12.27
C ALA A 320 -16.53 -5.97 12.55
N ALA A 321 -17.43 -5.03 12.85
CA ALA A 321 -18.82 -5.31 13.16
C ALA A 321 -19.70 -5.58 11.92
N TYR A 322 -19.55 -4.75 10.88
CA TYR A 322 -20.49 -4.72 9.75
C TYR A 322 -19.94 -5.34 8.46
N ASN A 323 -18.69 -5.82 8.42
CA ASN A 323 -18.06 -6.32 7.20
C ASN A 323 -18.84 -7.47 6.53
N PHE A 324 -19.44 -8.37 7.31
CA PHE A 324 -20.30 -9.43 6.77
C PHE A 324 -21.48 -8.84 5.98
N TYR A 325 -22.21 -7.92 6.56
CA TYR A 325 -23.38 -7.29 5.93
C TYR A 325 -23.00 -6.44 4.70
N PHE A 326 -21.81 -5.85 4.72
CA PHE A 326 -21.27 -5.15 3.58
C PHE A 326 -20.96 -6.11 2.42
N ILE A 327 -20.21 -7.18 2.68
CA ILE A 327 -19.83 -8.17 1.65
C ILE A 327 -21.06 -8.88 1.09
N GLU A 328 -22.00 -9.28 1.95
CA GLU A 328 -23.24 -9.93 1.55
C GLU A 328 -24.02 -9.10 0.52
N ARG A 329 -24.15 -7.79 0.75
CA ARG A 329 -24.86 -6.88 -0.15
C ARG A 329 -24.05 -6.48 -1.37
N TRP A 330 -22.74 -6.42 -1.21
CA TRP A 330 -21.86 -5.94 -2.27
C TRP A 330 -21.61 -7.00 -3.34
N VAL A 331 -21.28 -8.21 -2.93
CA VAL A 331 -20.83 -9.30 -3.81
C VAL A 331 -21.44 -10.66 -3.47
N GLY A 332 -22.36 -10.73 -2.48
CA GLY A 332 -23.01 -11.94 -2.02
C GLY A 332 -22.27 -12.63 -0.86
N ALA A 333 -23.03 -13.27 0.03
CA ALA A 333 -22.54 -13.91 1.25
C ALA A 333 -21.50 -15.02 1.01
N LEU A 334 -21.57 -15.70 -0.15
CA LEU A 334 -20.62 -16.76 -0.54
C LEU A 334 -19.17 -16.24 -0.71
N ASN A 335 -19.00 -14.95 -0.93
CA ASN A 335 -17.70 -14.30 -1.07
C ASN A 335 -17.14 -13.75 0.26
N TYR A 336 -17.77 -14.06 1.39
CA TYR A 336 -17.29 -13.71 2.71
C TYR A 336 -16.41 -14.81 3.30
N ALA A 337 -15.15 -14.52 3.56
CA ALA A 337 -14.17 -15.47 4.08
C ALA A 337 -14.32 -15.76 5.59
N GLY A 338 -15.27 -15.12 6.28
CA GLY A 338 -15.59 -15.39 7.68
C GLY A 338 -15.19 -14.28 8.66
N GLY A 339 -15.85 -14.30 9.84
CA GLY A 339 -15.66 -13.29 10.88
C GLY A 339 -14.26 -13.27 11.47
N ALA A 340 -13.62 -14.43 11.62
CA ALA A 340 -12.24 -14.53 12.11
C ALA A 340 -11.24 -13.87 11.15
N VAL A 341 -11.41 -14.05 9.82
CA VAL A 341 -10.61 -13.37 8.80
C VAL A 341 -10.77 -11.86 8.91
N SER A 342 -12.01 -11.36 9.04
CA SER A 342 -12.27 -9.93 9.22
C SER A 342 -11.62 -9.37 10.50
N LEU A 343 -11.75 -10.06 11.63
CA LEU A 343 -11.23 -9.60 12.91
C LEU A 343 -9.69 -9.55 12.91
N ILE A 344 -9.04 -10.64 12.47
CA ILE A 344 -7.59 -10.72 12.45
C ILE A 344 -7.02 -9.71 11.45
N ALA A 345 -7.69 -9.49 10.30
CA ALA A 345 -7.31 -8.44 9.36
C ALA A 345 -7.37 -7.05 10.02
N CYS A 346 -8.40 -6.74 10.79
CA CYS A 346 -8.49 -5.48 11.53
C CYS A 346 -7.36 -5.34 12.57
N ILE A 347 -7.05 -6.40 13.32
CA ILE A 347 -5.93 -6.40 14.29
C ILE A 347 -4.60 -6.16 13.57
N ASN A 348 -4.35 -6.85 12.46
CA ASN A 348 -3.14 -6.69 11.67
C ASN A 348 -3.02 -5.26 11.13
N VAL A 349 -4.10 -4.66 10.64
CA VAL A 349 -4.12 -3.28 10.15
C VAL A 349 -3.82 -2.28 11.27
N TRP A 350 -4.38 -2.48 12.47
CA TRP A 350 -4.10 -1.65 13.63
C TRP A 350 -2.61 -1.69 14.01
N LEU A 351 -2.03 -2.89 14.11
CA LEU A 351 -0.60 -3.08 14.37
C LEU A 351 0.27 -2.49 13.27
N TRP A 352 -0.11 -2.70 12.01
CA TRP A 352 0.62 -2.17 10.86
C TRP A 352 0.69 -0.64 10.88
N GLY A 353 -0.42 0.03 11.17
CA GLY A 353 -0.46 1.49 11.30
C GLY A 353 0.54 2.01 12.33
N ILE A 354 0.62 1.37 13.50
CA ILE A 354 1.55 1.73 14.57
C ILE A 354 3.00 1.44 14.15
N PHE A 355 3.29 0.26 13.63
CA PHE A 355 4.65 -0.13 13.27
C PHE A 355 5.19 0.65 12.08
N SER A 356 4.34 1.02 11.12
CA SER A 356 4.73 1.94 10.04
C SER A 356 5.13 3.30 10.59
N LEU A 357 4.32 3.88 11.47
CA LEU A 357 4.62 5.16 12.12
C LEU A 357 5.97 5.12 12.88
N TRP A 358 6.28 4.01 13.55
CA TRP A 358 7.54 3.83 14.27
C TRP A 358 8.73 3.57 13.34
N GLY A 359 8.52 2.96 12.19
CA GLY A 359 9.57 2.67 11.21
C GLY A 359 10.03 3.87 10.39
N TRP A 360 9.12 4.81 10.09
CA TRP A 360 9.42 5.95 9.23
C TRP A 360 10.51 6.90 9.75
N PRO A 361 10.54 7.33 11.03
CA PRO A 361 11.62 8.16 11.54
C PRO A 361 12.98 7.47 11.43
N VAL A 362 13.05 6.16 11.66
CA VAL A 362 14.28 5.39 11.54
C VAL A 362 14.77 5.38 10.09
N SER A 363 13.86 5.21 9.13
CA SER A 363 14.19 5.25 7.70
C SER A 363 14.56 6.66 7.25
N GLY A 364 13.81 7.68 7.67
CA GLY A 364 14.00 9.07 7.29
C GLY A 364 15.31 9.68 7.82
N THR A 365 15.82 9.19 8.95
CA THR A 365 17.13 9.58 9.50
C THR A 365 18.30 8.77 8.95
N GLY A 366 18.09 7.97 7.88
CA GLY A 366 19.14 7.19 7.22
C GLY A 366 19.55 5.91 7.95
N ASN A 367 18.89 5.55 9.05
CA ASN A 367 19.22 4.37 9.87
C ASN A 367 18.59 3.06 9.36
N VAL A 368 18.25 2.96 8.07
CA VAL A 368 17.60 1.82 7.42
C VAL A 368 18.31 0.48 7.72
N ARG A 369 19.64 0.49 7.76
CA ARG A 369 20.45 -0.71 8.03
C ARG A 369 20.13 -1.36 9.38
N ARG A 370 19.66 -0.60 10.36
CA ARG A 370 19.27 -1.12 11.68
C ARG A 370 17.95 -1.87 11.68
N LEU A 371 17.09 -1.61 10.68
CA LEU A 371 15.80 -2.29 10.51
C LEU A 371 15.93 -3.59 9.70
N ALA A 372 16.92 -3.68 8.81
CA ALA A 372 17.06 -4.79 7.86
C ALA A 372 17.07 -6.20 8.53
N PRO A 373 17.79 -6.46 9.64
CA PRO A 373 17.75 -7.78 10.26
C PRO A 373 16.36 -8.18 10.77
N TYR A 374 15.65 -7.22 11.35
CA TYR A 374 14.30 -7.44 11.87
C TYR A 374 13.28 -7.60 10.74
N ALA A 375 13.45 -6.87 9.64
CA ALA A 375 12.63 -7.03 8.44
C ALA A 375 12.82 -8.42 7.81
N THR A 376 14.07 -8.93 7.77
CA THR A 376 14.36 -10.30 7.32
C THR A 376 13.70 -11.33 8.24
N ALA A 377 13.86 -11.19 9.56
CA ALA A 377 13.24 -12.09 10.53
C ALA A 377 11.70 -12.07 10.40
N PHE A 378 11.10 -10.88 10.28
CA PHE A 378 9.67 -10.72 10.03
C PHE A 378 9.23 -11.49 8.78
N THR A 379 9.93 -11.31 7.65
CA THR A 379 9.62 -11.98 6.39
C THR A 379 9.67 -13.50 6.54
N LEU A 380 10.72 -14.04 7.15
CA LEU A 380 10.87 -15.48 7.36
C LEU A 380 9.76 -16.06 8.23
N VAL A 381 9.50 -15.44 9.39
CA VAL A 381 8.42 -15.87 10.31
C VAL A 381 7.07 -15.77 9.62
N ASN A 382 6.78 -14.64 8.98
CA ASN A 382 5.52 -14.41 8.27
C ASN A 382 5.27 -15.49 7.22
N VAL A 383 6.19 -15.69 6.28
CA VAL A 383 6.01 -16.66 5.17
C VAL A 383 5.87 -18.09 5.70
N THR A 384 6.74 -18.49 6.65
CA THR A 384 6.71 -19.85 7.20
C THR A 384 5.38 -20.13 7.91
N ILE A 385 4.96 -19.24 8.81
CA ILE A 385 3.72 -19.42 9.57
C ILE A 385 2.50 -19.28 8.65
N SER A 386 2.54 -18.40 7.63
CA SER A 386 1.46 -18.26 6.66
C SER A 386 1.26 -19.53 5.83
N ILE A 387 2.33 -20.18 5.37
CA ILE A 387 2.24 -21.44 4.62
C ILE A 387 1.69 -22.55 5.50
N VAL A 388 2.28 -22.77 6.69
CA VAL A 388 1.82 -23.81 7.62
C VAL A 388 0.38 -23.52 8.06
N GLY A 389 0.08 -22.26 8.37
CA GLY A 389 -1.25 -21.83 8.76
C GLY A 389 -2.28 -22.02 7.65
N ALA A 390 -1.94 -21.73 6.38
CA ALA A 390 -2.86 -21.96 5.26
C ALA A 390 -3.20 -23.44 5.08
N ILE A 391 -2.23 -24.34 5.28
CA ILE A 391 -2.44 -25.79 5.22
C ILE A 391 -3.32 -26.30 6.38
N LEU A 392 -3.10 -25.80 7.60
CA LEU A 392 -3.76 -26.30 8.80
C LEU A 392 -5.08 -25.58 9.12
N LEU A 393 -5.17 -24.28 8.87
CA LEU A 393 -6.26 -23.40 9.31
C LEU A 393 -6.99 -22.71 8.14
N GLY A 394 -6.59 -23.02 6.90
CA GLY A 394 -7.20 -22.44 5.71
C GLY A 394 -6.97 -20.91 5.61
N LEU A 395 -8.03 -20.17 5.30
CA LEU A 395 -7.99 -18.72 5.04
C LEU A 395 -7.48 -17.86 6.21
N ILE A 396 -7.57 -18.35 7.44
CA ILE A 396 -7.11 -17.64 8.64
C ILE A 396 -5.58 -17.68 8.74
N GLY A 397 -4.96 -18.75 8.22
CA GLY A 397 -3.53 -19.03 8.37
C GLY A 397 -2.60 -17.90 7.97
N PRO A 398 -2.70 -17.32 6.76
CA PRO A 398 -1.84 -16.23 6.34
C PRO A 398 -1.93 -14.99 7.23
N LEU A 399 -3.14 -14.62 7.66
CA LEU A 399 -3.32 -13.51 8.60
C LEU A 399 -2.70 -13.77 9.96
N LEU A 400 -2.77 -15.03 10.45
CA LEU A 400 -2.07 -15.43 11.66
C LEU A 400 -0.55 -15.38 11.48
N GLY A 401 -0.03 -15.74 10.30
CA GLY A 401 1.38 -15.60 9.99
C GLY A 401 1.86 -14.16 10.15
N THR A 402 1.10 -13.21 9.61
CA THR A 402 1.36 -11.77 9.76
C THR A 402 1.27 -11.33 11.23
N LEU A 403 0.23 -11.76 11.95
CA LEU A 403 0.03 -11.44 13.36
C LEU A 403 1.17 -11.98 14.23
N VAL A 404 1.55 -13.24 14.06
CA VAL A 404 2.67 -13.86 14.79
C VAL A 404 3.98 -13.14 14.49
N ALA A 405 4.25 -12.80 13.24
CA ALA A 405 5.45 -12.04 12.88
C ALA A 405 5.47 -10.64 13.51
N PHE A 406 4.33 -9.96 13.59
CA PHE A 406 4.22 -8.69 14.32
C PHE A 406 4.51 -8.84 15.80
N VAL A 407 3.90 -9.84 16.46
CA VAL A 407 4.05 -10.06 17.90
C VAL A 407 5.46 -10.53 18.27
N THR A 408 6.04 -11.43 17.49
CA THR A 408 7.35 -12.02 17.80
C THR A 408 8.52 -11.13 17.41
N ILE A 409 8.39 -10.31 16.37
CA ILE A 409 9.49 -9.49 15.86
C ILE A 409 9.23 -7.99 16.10
N ASN A 410 8.21 -7.40 15.43
CA ASN A 410 8.06 -5.93 15.39
C ASN A 410 7.69 -5.34 16.76
N MET A 411 6.92 -6.06 17.55
CA MET A 411 6.50 -5.64 18.90
C MET A 411 7.68 -5.35 19.82
N TRP A 412 8.81 -6.03 19.63
CA TRP A 412 10.01 -5.91 20.43
C TRP A 412 11.13 -5.14 19.74
N ALA A 413 11.30 -5.38 18.44
CA ALA A 413 12.40 -4.82 17.67
C ALA A 413 12.27 -3.31 17.49
N LEU A 414 11.12 -2.82 17.02
CA LEU A 414 10.93 -1.40 16.74
C LEU A 414 11.09 -0.51 17.98
N PRO A 415 10.44 -0.81 19.14
CA PRO A 415 10.67 -0.02 20.35
C PRO A 415 12.12 -0.01 20.80
N ARG A 416 12.87 -1.12 20.68
CA ARG A 416 14.29 -1.18 21.01
C ARG A 416 15.14 -0.32 20.09
N VAL A 417 14.84 -0.33 18.78
CA VAL A 417 15.54 0.52 17.80
C VAL A 417 15.27 2.00 18.08
N LEU A 418 14.02 2.38 18.35
CA LEU A 418 13.63 3.75 18.71
C LEU A 418 14.28 4.20 20.03
N ASN A 419 14.40 3.30 21.00
CA ASN A 419 15.09 3.60 22.26
C ASN A 419 16.57 3.90 22.02
N ARG A 420 17.25 3.06 21.24
CA ARG A 420 18.69 3.23 20.95
C ARG A 420 19.00 4.46 20.10
N LEU A 421 18.09 4.86 19.22
CA LEU A 421 18.31 5.99 18.29
C LEU A 421 17.84 7.31 18.87
N PHE A 422 16.69 7.31 19.52
CA PHE A 422 15.99 8.52 19.93
C PHE A 422 15.74 8.62 21.44
N GLY A 423 16.15 7.62 22.22
CA GLY A 423 15.97 7.59 23.67
C GLY A 423 14.51 7.42 24.13
N LEU A 424 13.62 6.89 23.25
CA LEU A 424 12.24 6.61 23.60
C LEU A 424 12.12 5.28 24.36
N SER A 425 11.56 5.31 25.55
CA SER A 425 11.33 4.08 26.32
C SER A 425 10.30 3.18 25.61
N PRO A 426 10.58 1.85 25.48
CA PRO A 426 9.59 0.90 24.96
C PRO A 426 8.24 0.95 25.70
N TRP A 427 8.28 1.18 27.00
CA TRP A 427 7.09 1.34 27.82
C TRP A 427 6.25 2.57 27.44
N GLN A 428 6.88 3.71 27.19
CA GLN A 428 6.20 4.93 26.75
C GLN A 428 5.51 4.73 25.42
N LEU A 429 6.20 4.07 24.45
CA LEU A 429 5.63 3.75 23.14
C LEU A 429 4.41 2.84 23.25
N TRP A 430 4.51 1.75 24.03
CA TRP A 430 3.40 0.83 24.21
C TRP A 430 2.27 1.43 25.02
N ARG A 431 2.56 2.21 26.04
CA ARG A 431 1.54 2.96 26.78
C ARG A 431 0.76 3.91 25.86
N ALA A 432 1.45 4.61 24.95
CA ALA A 432 0.80 5.48 23.97
C ALA A 432 -0.04 4.68 22.97
N ALA A 433 0.46 3.54 22.49
CA ALA A 433 -0.26 2.69 21.55
C ALA A 433 -1.48 1.99 22.17
N LEU A 434 -1.37 1.51 23.42
CA LEU A 434 -2.42 0.72 24.08
C LEU A 434 -3.44 1.58 24.83
N ALA A 435 -3.12 2.84 25.18
CA ALA A 435 -4.05 3.71 25.91
C ALA A 435 -5.43 3.85 25.23
N PRO A 436 -5.55 3.97 23.90
CA PRO A 436 -6.86 4.03 23.24
C PRO A 436 -7.67 2.73 23.35
N LEU A 437 -7.05 1.57 23.62
CA LEU A 437 -7.78 0.29 23.78
C LEU A 437 -8.72 0.29 24.97
N VAL A 438 -8.46 1.12 26.00
CA VAL A 438 -9.30 1.21 27.21
C VAL A 438 -10.76 1.56 26.86
N TRP A 439 -10.96 2.51 25.95
CA TRP A 439 -12.29 2.87 25.46
C TRP A 439 -12.62 2.13 24.16
N GLY A 440 -11.60 1.80 23.36
CA GLY A 440 -11.74 1.21 22.02
C GLY A 440 -12.26 -0.23 22.06
N VAL A 441 -11.79 -1.08 22.99
CA VAL A 441 -12.26 -2.46 23.10
C VAL A 441 -13.76 -2.50 23.49
N PRO A 442 -14.23 -1.80 24.53
CA PRO A 442 -15.67 -1.70 24.83
C PRO A 442 -16.47 -1.16 23.64
N TYR A 443 -15.97 -0.12 22.96
CA TYR A 443 -16.62 0.46 21.79
C TYR A 443 -16.76 -0.57 20.64
N VAL A 444 -15.69 -1.27 20.27
CA VAL A 444 -15.72 -2.29 19.18
C VAL A 444 -16.66 -3.44 19.57
N THR A 445 -16.61 -3.91 20.82
CA THR A 445 -17.48 -4.97 21.32
C THR A 445 -18.94 -4.54 21.28
N LEU A 446 -19.28 -3.35 21.77
CA LEU A 446 -20.64 -2.81 21.73
C LEU A 446 -21.14 -2.68 20.28
N THR A 447 -20.33 -2.11 19.39
CA THR A 447 -20.66 -1.97 17.97
C THR A 447 -20.93 -3.34 17.33
N TYR A 448 -20.13 -4.35 17.67
CA TYR A 448 -20.31 -5.72 17.19
C TYR A 448 -21.60 -6.37 17.71
N VAL A 449 -21.94 -6.17 18.97
CA VAL A 449 -23.20 -6.66 19.57
C VAL A 449 -24.39 -5.97 18.93
N VAL A 450 -24.34 -4.65 18.77
CA VAL A 450 -25.42 -3.87 18.13
C VAL A 450 -25.64 -4.34 16.69
N ALA A 451 -24.57 -4.54 15.91
CA ALA A 451 -24.68 -5.03 14.54
C ALA A 451 -25.38 -6.38 14.42
N ARG A 452 -25.37 -7.20 15.47
CA ARG A 452 -26.00 -8.54 15.51
C ARG A 452 -27.35 -8.60 16.22
N SER A 453 -27.76 -7.51 16.88
CA SER A 453 -29.02 -7.47 17.65
C SER A 453 -30.26 -7.29 16.78
N HIS A 454 -30.11 -6.86 15.53
CA HIS A 454 -31.23 -6.62 14.61
C HIS A 454 -30.83 -6.89 13.15
N SER A 455 -31.84 -7.07 12.30
CA SER A 455 -31.65 -7.25 10.87
C SER A 455 -31.51 -5.90 10.17
N LEU A 456 -30.31 -5.63 9.62
CA LEU A 456 -30.09 -4.45 8.78
C LEU A 456 -30.88 -4.55 7.48
N GLN A 457 -31.66 -3.54 7.14
CA GLN A 457 -32.40 -3.49 5.88
C GLN A 457 -31.75 -2.49 4.90
N GLY A 458 -31.36 -3.01 3.72
CA GLY A 458 -30.84 -2.21 2.62
C GLY A 458 -29.47 -1.56 2.84
N TRP A 459 -28.98 -0.88 1.80
CA TRP A 459 -27.71 -0.16 1.82
C TRP A 459 -27.75 1.07 2.73
N PHE A 460 -28.86 1.78 2.73
CA PHE A 460 -29.00 3.00 3.51
C PHE A 460 -28.85 2.75 5.02
N GLY A 461 -29.54 1.71 5.54
CA GLY A 461 -29.42 1.31 6.95
C GLY A 461 -27.98 0.94 7.32
N LEU A 462 -27.32 0.12 6.49
CA LEU A 462 -25.93 -0.29 6.71
C LEU A 462 -24.97 0.90 6.75
N ILE A 463 -25.06 1.80 5.77
CA ILE A 463 -24.18 2.98 5.70
C ILE A 463 -24.44 3.91 6.88
N LEU A 464 -25.71 4.14 7.22
CA LEU A 464 -26.06 4.99 8.35
C LEU A 464 -25.51 4.45 9.68
N GLU A 465 -25.63 3.14 9.93
CA GLU A 465 -25.09 2.54 11.15
C GLU A 465 -23.58 2.53 11.20
N MET A 466 -22.92 2.22 10.09
CA MET A 466 -21.45 2.32 10.02
C MET A 466 -20.98 3.76 10.27
N MET A 467 -21.68 4.76 9.73
CA MET A 467 -21.37 6.17 9.97
C MET A 467 -21.63 6.58 11.42
N MET A 468 -22.78 6.18 12.01
CA MET A 468 -23.08 6.45 13.41
C MET A 468 -22.05 5.80 14.34
N ALA A 469 -21.69 4.55 14.09
CA ALA A 469 -20.65 3.86 14.83
C ALA A 469 -19.30 4.61 14.70
N GLY A 470 -18.92 5.03 13.49
CA GLY A 470 -17.72 5.83 13.28
C GLY A 470 -17.75 7.17 14.04
N MET A 471 -18.89 7.86 14.04
CA MET A 471 -19.06 9.12 14.79
C MET A 471 -18.98 8.90 16.30
N VAL A 472 -19.57 7.84 16.82
CA VAL A 472 -19.44 7.46 18.25
C VAL A 472 -17.97 7.18 18.58
N GLY A 473 -17.28 6.41 17.73
CA GLY A 473 -15.84 6.17 17.88
C GLY A 473 -15.04 7.47 17.93
N LEU A 474 -15.29 8.41 17.02
CA LEU A 474 -14.63 9.72 17.00
C LEU A 474 -14.94 10.55 18.24
N ALA A 475 -16.18 10.52 18.72
CA ALA A 475 -16.58 11.21 19.97
C ALA A 475 -15.84 10.61 21.18
N LEU A 476 -15.75 9.28 21.28
CA LEU A 476 -14.98 8.61 22.33
C LEU A 476 -13.48 8.92 22.23
N TRP A 477 -12.92 8.87 21.02
CA TRP A 477 -11.53 9.27 20.80
C TRP A 477 -11.27 10.71 21.24
N TRP A 478 -12.15 11.64 20.87
CA TRP A 478 -12.04 13.05 21.24
C TRP A 478 -12.11 13.25 22.76
N THR A 479 -13.00 12.52 23.44
CA THR A 479 -13.22 12.66 24.90
C THR A 479 -12.17 11.95 25.73
N PHE A 480 -11.70 10.76 25.34
CA PHE A 480 -10.83 9.92 26.16
C PHE A 480 -9.37 9.89 25.71
N SER A 481 -9.08 10.15 24.42
CA SER A 481 -7.70 10.11 23.92
C SER A 481 -7.00 11.46 23.92
N LEU A 482 -7.72 12.57 23.82
CA LEU A 482 -7.13 13.91 23.79
C LEU A 482 -7.20 14.58 25.17
N SER A 483 -6.05 15.12 25.62
CA SER A 483 -6.03 15.98 26.82
C SER A 483 -6.78 17.31 26.54
N ARG A 484 -7.10 18.05 27.60
CA ARG A 484 -7.75 19.38 27.42
C ARG A 484 -6.87 20.33 26.61
N SER A 485 -5.57 20.30 26.81
CA SER A 485 -4.60 21.07 26.04
C SER A 485 -4.55 20.66 24.57
N ASP A 486 -4.57 19.35 24.28
CA ASP A 486 -4.55 18.86 22.90
C ASP A 486 -5.82 19.29 22.14
N ARG A 487 -6.98 19.20 22.79
CA ARG A 487 -8.26 19.66 22.21
C ARG A 487 -8.22 21.15 21.86
N ALA A 488 -7.67 21.98 22.75
CA ALA A 488 -7.54 23.42 22.50
C ALA A 488 -6.63 23.69 21.28
N ILE A 489 -5.49 22.98 21.18
CA ILE A 489 -4.57 23.09 20.05
C ILE A 489 -5.24 22.64 18.74
N TRP A 490 -5.96 21.53 18.77
CA TRP A 490 -6.66 21.04 17.57
C TRP A 490 -7.77 21.98 17.13
N LEU A 491 -8.57 22.53 18.07
CA LEU A 491 -9.60 23.52 17.76
C LEU A 491 -8.99 24.80 17.18
N ALA A 492 -7.86 25.28 17.71
CA ALA A 492 -7.16 26.44 17.17
C ALA A 492 -6.66 26.18 15.73
N ARG A 493 -6.11 25.01 15.46
CA ARG A 493 -5.66 24.61 14.10
C ARG A 493 -6.82 24.53 13.11
N VAL A 494 -7.95 23.92 13.50
CA VAL A 494 -9.14 23.85 12.65
C VAL A 494 -9.69 25.27 12.37
N ARG A 495 -9.75 26.15 13.39
CA ARG A 495 -10.17 27.54 13.20
C ARG A 495 -9.25 28.30 12.24
N SER A 496 -7.93 28.16 12.39
CA SER A 496 -6.97 28.78 11.48
C SER A 496 -7.06 28.24 10.05
N ALA A 497 -7.35 26.95 9.87
CA ALA A 497 -7.53 26.33 8.55
C ALA A 497 -8.84 26.78 7.87
N LEU A 498 -9.87 27.13 8.65
CA LEU A 498 -11.15 27.67 8.16
C LEU A 498 -11.14 29.20 7.98
N GLY A 499 -9.97 29.84 8.15
CA GLY A 499 -9.84 31.30 7.97
C GLY A 499 -10.51 32.13 9.08
N ARG A 500 -10.72 31.55 10.26
CA ARG A 500 -11.27 32.20 11.44
C ARG A 500 -10.27 32.27 12.58
#